data_350c55ee77ea3d3a0b8e670f59e4ee5e
#
_entry.id   350c55ee77ea3d3a0b8e670f59e4ee5e
#
_cell.length_a   1.000
_cell.length_b   1.000
_cell.length_c   1.000
_cell.angle_alpha   90.00
_cell.angle_beta   90.00
_cell.angle_gamma   90.00
#
_symmetry.space_group_name_H-M   'P 1'
#
loop_
_entity.id
_entity.type
_entity.pdbx_description
1 polymer ?
#
loop_
_entity_poly.entity_id
_entity_poly.type
_entity_poly.pdbx_seq_one_letter_code
_entity_poly.pdbx_strand_id
1 'polypeptide(L)'
;MWFNFSKTIVSQKIKCSHILVAKQSEALAILDRIKNGEKFGKLAKELSTDSGSAKRDGNLGYFTKGKMVKQFEEIAFKLQIGQVSEPVKSEFGYHIIKRLG
;
A
#
# COMPACT_ATOMS: atom_id res chain seq x y z
N MET A 1 15.33 14.19 -30.59
CA MET A 1 15.13 14.26 -29.88
C MET A 1 14.78 14.59 -28.92
N TRP A 2 14.47 14.89 -28.54
CA TRP A 2 14.17 15.31 -27.65
C TRP A 2 13.16 14.89 -26.93
N PHE A 3 12.57 14.41 -26.99
CA PHE A 3 11.59 13.98 -26.48
C PHE A 3 11.63 13.24 -25.23
N ASN A 4 12.41 12.76 -24.82
CA ASN A 4 12.69 11.98 -23.64
C ASN A 4 12.76 12.76 -22.38
N PHE A 5 13.03 14.01 -22.47
CA PHE A 5 13.16 14.81 -21.27
C PHE A 5 11.86 14.93 -20.51
N SER A 6 10.72 14.76 -21.14
CA SER A 6 9.46 14.84 -20.41
C SER A 6 9.34 13.76 -19.35
N LYS A 7 9.99 12.62 -19.56
CA LYS A 7 9.96 11.54 -18.57
C LYS A 7 10.71 11.89 -17.29
N THR A 8 11.69 12.77 -17.39
CA THR A 8 12.52 13.08 -16.24
C THR A 8 11.91 14.14 -15.34
N ILE A 9 10.96 14.92 -15.86
CA ILE A 9 10.37 15.99 -15.08
C ILE A 9 8.99 15.68 -14.55
N VAL A 10 8.36 14.63 -15.05
CA VAL A 10 7.03 14.24 -14.58
C VAL A 10 7.16 13.25 -13.44
N SER A 11 6.67 13.64 -12.28
CA SER A 11 6.63 12.76 -11.12
C SER A 11 5.40 11.88 -11.19
N GLN A 12 5.61 10.57 -11.10
CA GLN A 12 4.51 9.63 -11.06
C GLN A 12 3.83 9.70 -9.70
N LYS A 13 2.52 9.83 -9.71
CA LYS A 13 1.70 9.72 -8.50
C LYS A 13 0.91 8.43 -8.55
N ILE A 14 0.87 7.74 -7.44
CA ILE A 14 0.04 6.55 -7.31
C ILE A 14 -0.81 6.66 -6.06
N LYS A 15 -1.90 5.93 -6.04
CA LYS A 15 -2.82 5.92 -4.90
C LYS A 15 -2.86 4.51 -4.34
N CYS A 16 -2.68 4.40 -3.03
CA CYS A 16 -2.67 3.11 -2.35
C CYS A 16 -3.51 3.14 -1.08
N SER A 17 -3.98 1.95 -0.71
CA SER A 17 -4.45 1.68 0.63
C SER A 17 -3.47 0.70 1.27
N HIS A 18 -3.42 0.68 2.59
CA HIS A 18 -2.63 -0.32 3.28
C HIS A 18 -3.28 -0.77 4.59
N ILE A 19 -2.86 -1.93 5.05
CA ILE A 19 -3.19 -2.45 6.37
C ILE A 19 -1.88 -2.67 7.07
N LEU A 20 -1.69 -2.03 8.23
CA LEU A 20 -0.47 -2.14 9.01
C LEU A 20 -0.74 -2.96 10.25
N VAL A 21 0.07 -3.99 10.49
CA VAL A 21 -0.01 -4.81 11.70
C VAL A 21 1.38 -5.06 12.25
N ALA A 22 1.46 -5.48 13.52
CA ALA A 22 2.74 -5.61 14.18
C ALA A 22 3.52 -6.86 13.77
N LYS A 23 2.81 -7.95 13.43
CA LYS A 23 3.43 -9.26 13.22
C LYS A 23 3.17 -9.79 11.83
N GLN A 24 4.18 -10.49 11.29
CA GLN A 24 4.04 -11.14 9.99
C GLN A 24 2.89 -12.15 9.99
N SER A 25 2.72 -12.91 11.06
CA SER A 25 1.63 -13.89 11.13
C SER A 25 0.26 -13.23 11.02
N GLU A 26 0.11 -12.05 11.59
CA GLU A 26 -1.14 -11.29 11.47
C GLU A 26 -1.37 -10.85 10.03
N ALA A 27 -0.31 -10.37 9.39
CA ALA A 27 -0.39 -9.93 7.99
C ALA A 27 -0.77 -11.09 7.08
N LEU A 28 -0.17 -12.26 7.29
CA LEU A 28 -0.46 -13.44 6.48
C LEU A 28 -1.91 -13.90 6.67
N ALA A 29 -2.41 -13.85 7.90
CA ALA A 29 -3.80 -14.21 8.17
C ALA A 29 -4.76 -13.26 7.46
N ILE A 30 -4.46 -11.96 7.49
CA ILE A 30 -5.28 -10.96 6.80
C ILE A 30 -5.24 -11.18 5.28
N LEU A 31 -4.06 -11.45 4.75
CA LEU A 31 -3.91 -11.69 3.31
C LEU A 31 -4.76 -12.88 2.87
N ASP A 32 -4.79 -13.93 3.69
CA ASP A 32 -5.62 -15.10 3.42
C ASP A 32 -7.11 -14.72 3.38
N ARG A 33 -7.55 -13.88 4.30
CA ARG A 33 -8.94 -13.41 4.33
C ARG A 33 -9.27 -12.61 3.07
N ILE A 34 -8.33 -11.78 2.61
CA ILE A 34 -8.51 -11.02 1.36
C ILE A 34 -8.66 -11.98 0.19
N LYS A 35 -7.82 -13.02 0.12
CA LYS A 35 -7.88 -14.02 -0.93
C LYS A 35 -9.20 -14.78 -0.92
N ASN A 36 -9.82 -14.89 0.25
CA ASN A 36 -11.12 -15.55 0.40
C ASN A 36 -12.29 -14.62 0.15
N GLY A 37 -12.04 -13.41 -0.34
CA GLY A 37 -13.10 -12.52 -0.77
C GLY A 37 -13.51 -11.44 0.22
N GLU A 38 -12.88 -11.35 1.39
CA GLU A 38 -13.18 -10.27 2.32
C GLU A 38 -12.64 -8.95 1.78
N LYS A 39 -13.35 -7.88 2.04
CA LYS A 39 -13.01 -6.57 1.48
C LYS A 39 -11.82 -5.96 2.19
N PHE A 40 -10.85 -5.49 1.40
CA PHE A 40 -9.64 -4.88 1.90
C PHE A 40 -9.94 -3.72 2.85
N GLY A 41 -10.80 -2.80 2.43
CA GLY A 41 -11.11 -1.62 3.22
C GLY A 41 -11.74 -1.95 4.56
N LYS A 42 -12.59 -2.96 4.60
CA LYS A 42 -13.21 -3.41 5.85
C LYS A 42 -12.17 -3.96 6.82
N LEU A 43 -11.26 -4.76 6.31
CA LEU A 43 -10.19 -5.33 7.14
C LEU A 43 -9.23 -4.24 7.61
N ALA A 44 -8.95 -3.24 6.78
CA ALA A 44 -8.13 -2.11 7.17
C ALA A 44 -8.78 -1.37 8.34
N LYS A 45 -10.07 -1.11 8.24
CA LYS A 45 -10.80 -0.37 9.27
C LYS A 45 -10.78 -1.12 10.60
N GLU A 46 -10.92 -2.45 10.55
CA GLU A 46 -11.00 -3.27 11.76
C GLU A 46 -9.64 -3.58 12.37
N LEU A 47 -8.61 -3.80 11.56
CA LEU A 47 -7.39 -4.45 12.01
C LEU A 47 -6.12 -3.62 11.86
N SER A 48 -6.12 -2.58 11.04
CA SER A 48 -4.93 -1.79 10.82
C SER A 48 -4.57 -0.98 12.06
N THR A 49 -3.29 -1.00 12.44
CA THR A 49 -2.81 -0.18 13.54
C THR A 49 -2.51 1.26 13.12
N ASP A 50 -2.54 1.54 11.82
CA ASP A 50 -2.41 2.92 11.33
C ASP A 50 -3.77 3.59 11.40
N SER A 51 -4.09 4.15 12.57
CA SER A 51 -5.40 4.72 12.83
C SER A 51 -5.78 5.85 11.88
N GLY A 52 -4.78 6.57 11.39
CA GLY A 52 -5.04 7.69 10.48
C GLY A 52 -5.65 7.25 9.16
N SER A 53 -5.18 6.15 8.59
CA SER A 53 -5.74 5.63 7.33
C SER A 53 -6.83 4.60 7.57
N ALA A 54 -6.80 3.90 8.71
CA ALA A 54 -7.79 2.84 8.98
C ALA A 54 -9.22 3.34 8.83
N LYS A 55 -9.52 4.49 9.38
CA LYS A 55 -10.87 5.07 9.30
C LYS A 55 -11.28 5.45 7.88
N ARG A 56 -10.34 5.50 6.95
CA ARG A 56 -10.61 5.72 5.54
C ARG A 56 -10.37 4.45 4.72
N ASP A 57 -10.67 3.29 5.31
CA ASP A 57 -10.48 1.98 4.66
C ASP A 57 -9.05 1.71 4.26
N GLY A 58 -8.10 2.30 4.98
CA GLY A 58 -6.68 2.15 4.71
C GLY A 58 -6.14 3.09 3.64
N ASN A 59 -6.98 3.97 3.10
CA ASN A 59 -6.61 4.83 1.97
C ASN A 59 -5.62 5.90 2.38
N LEU A 60 -4.47 5.90 1.70
CA LEU A 60 -3.39 6.87 1.95
C LEU A 60 -3.44 8.05 0.99
N GLY A 61 -4.34 8.00 0.00
CA GLY A 61 -4.41 9.02 -1.04
C GLY A 61 -3.29 8.86 -2.06
N TYR A 62 -3.14 9.84 -2.92
CA TYR A 62 -2.07 9.88 -3.91
C TYR A 62 -0.77 10.34 -3.28
N PHE A 63 0.33 9.76 -3.71
CA PHE A 63 1.66 10.17 -3.25
C PHE A 63 2.69 9.93 -4.35
N THR A 64 3.81 10.65 -4.23
CA THR A 64 4.94 10.51 -5.12
C THR A 64 6.08 9.80 -4.38
N LYS A 65 7.13 9.44 -5.10
CA LYS A 65 8.33 8.89 -4.48
C LYS A 65 8.91 9.90 -3.48
N GLY A 66 9.44 9.37 -2.39
CA GLY A 66 10.02 10.19 -1.33
C GLY A 66 9.07 10.52 -0.19
N LYS A 67 7.79 10.16 -0.31
CA LYS A 67 6.79 10.46 0.73
C LYS A 67 6.63 9.35 1.73
N MET A 68 6.80 8.09 1.30
CA MET A 68 6.63 6.91 2.14
C MET A 68 7.97 6.32 2.49
N VAL A 69 8.01 5.45 3.52
CA VAL A 69 9.24 4.74 3.81
C VAL A 69 9.64 3.90 2.61
N LYS A 70 10.94 3.71 2.45
CA LYS A 70 11.50 3.13 1.24
C LYS A 70 10.95 1.74 0.93
N GLN A 71 10.82 0.90 1.93
CA GLN A 71 10.34 -0.47 1.75
C GLN A 71 8.92 -0.48 1.18
N PHE A 72 8.07 0.40 1.70
CA PHE A 72 6.70 0.55 1.22
C PHE A 72 6.71 1.05 -0.22
N GLU A 73 7.47 2.10 -0.49
CA GLU A 73 7.51 2.74 -1.80
C GLU A 73 7.94 1.78 -2.90
N GLU A 74 8.99 1.01 -2.65
CA GLU A 74 9.53 0.10 -3.66
C GLU A 74 8.47 -0.91 -4.11
N ILE A 75 7.70 -1.43 -3.18
CA ILE A 75 6.67 -2.40 -3.51
C ILE A 75 5.47 -1.71 -4.15
N ALA A 76 5.03 -0.58 -3.56
CA ALA A 76 3.84 0.11 -4.02
C ALA A 76 3.93 0.50 -5.50
N PHE A 77 5.10 1.01 -5.92
CA PHE A 77 5.29 1.44 -7.31
C PHE A 77 5.44 0.29 -8.29
N LYS A 78 5.65 -0.93 -7.81
CA LYS A 78 5.68 -2.12 -8.67
C LYS A 78 4.32 -2.78 -8.83
N LEU A 79 3.36 -2.44 -7.98
CA LEU A 79 2.03 -3.03 -8.06
C LEU A 79 1.27 -2.49 -9.26
N GLN A 80 0.46 -3.34 -9.87
CA GLN A 80 -0.51 -2.91 -10.86
C GLN A 80 -1.77 -2.43 -10.15
N ILE A 81 -2.54 -1.58 -10.80
CA ILE A 81 -3.79 -1.08 -10.23
C ILE A 81 -4.69 -2.26 -9.89
N GLY A 82 -5.17 -2.30 -8.65
CA GLY A 82 -6.00 -3.38 -8.14
C GLY A 82 -5.23 -4.52 -7.49
N GLN A 83 -3.93 -4.55 -7.65
CA GLN A 83 -3.10 -5.63 -7.10
C GLN A 83 -2.85 -5.42 -5.60
N VAL A 84 -2.82 -6.52 -4.86
CA VAL A 84 -2.50 -6.54 -3.43
C VAL A 84 -1.13 -7.17 -3.24
N SER A 85 -0.29 -6.57 -2.40
CA SER A 85 1.06 -7.04 -2.16
C SER A 85 1.10 -8.20 -1.17
N GLU A 86 2.24 -8.90 -1.15
CA GLU A 86 2.61 -9.73 -0.01
C GLU A 86 2.98 -8.82 1.16
N PRO A 87 3.11 -9.35 2.38
CA PRO A 87 3.50 -8.51 3.52
C PRO A 87 4.86 -7.84 3.29
N VAL A 88 4.91 -6.55 3.59
CA VAL A 88 6.12 -5.74 3.43
C VAL A 88 6.55 -5.26 4.80
N LYS A 89 7.76 -5.61 5.20
CA LYS A 89 8.29 -5.21 6.50
C LYS A 89 8.87 -3.80 6.44
N SER A 90 8.56 -3.00 7.45
CA SER A 90 9.20 -1.71 7.68
C SER A 90 9.43 -1.53 9.16
N GLU A 91 9.98 -0.37 9.55
CA GLU A 91 10.17 -0.06 10.97
C GLU A 91 8.85 0.04 11.74
N PHE A 92 7.74 0.21 11.04
CA PHE A 92 6.42 0.32 11.67
C PHE A 92 5.72 -1.02 11.86
N GLY A 93 6.19 -2.08 11.22
CA GLY A 93 5.56 -3.39 11.26
C GLY A 93 5.45 -3.98 9.87
N TYR A 94 4.33 -4.62 9.59
CA TYR A 94 4.10 -5.29 8.31
C TYR A 94 2.92 -4.65 7.61
N HIS A 95 3.14 -4.24 6.36
CA HIS A 95 2.13 -3.61 5.53
C HIS A 95 1.60 -4.59 4.50
N ILE A 96 0.29 -4.59 4.28
CA ILE A 96 -0.32 -5.18 3.09
C ILE A 96 -0.81 -4.00 2.28
N ILE A 97 -0.33 -3.89 1.04
CA ILE A 97 -0.56 -2.71 0.20
C ILE A 97 -1.46 -3.08 -0.96
N LYS A 98 -2.45 -2.24 -1.24
CA LYS A 98 -3.28 -2.37 -2.44
C LYS A 98 -3.16 -1.11 -3.26
N ARG A 99 -2.83 -1.25 -4.54
CA ARG A 99 -2.76 -0.09 -5.42
C ARG A 99 -4.14 0.23 -5.97
N LEU A 100 -4.56 1.46 -5.80
CA LEU A 100 -5.88 1.94 -6.25
C LEU A 100 -5.81 2.75 -7.53
N GLY A 101 -4.73 3.45 -7.75
CA GLY A 101 -4.61 4.30 -8.92
C GLY A 101 -3.20 4.67 -9.27
#